data_c5f1a780747050e9bad14e816e3fa542
#
_entry.id   c5f1a780747050e9bad14e816e3fa542
#
_cell.length_a   1.000
_cell.length_b   1.000
_cell.length_c   1.000
_cell.angle_alpha   90.00
_cell.angle_beta   90.00
_cell.angle_gamma   90.00
#
_symmetry.space_group_name_H-M   'P 1'
#
loop_
_entity.id
_entity.type
_entity.pdbx_description
1 polymer ?
#
loop_
_entity_poly.entity_id
_entity_poly.type
_entity_poly.pdbx_seq_one_letter_code
_entity_poly.pdbx_strand_id
1 'polypeptide(L)'
;CIACICLLSPQANAQTTTPKTEITIEFNNERLPSLLKRLEKVSGYKILFTYDDIKKYTVSGSAKNKGIKEILEIILNDKPLEYHIEDQFITITSKNSKQPKIFDVTGTVISQDDGLPLIGATILIKGSKTGVLTDIDGRFHIEKVASNSILQFSYIGMVPQEVKASPKMNITLVSDVQTLSEVVVTGMQKMDKRLFTGAATKLSAENIKLDGIPEISRALEGRAAGVSVQNVSGTFGTAPKIRVRGATSIYGSSKPLWVVDGVIMEDVTEVDADNLSSGDAVTLISSAIAGLNADDIESFQILKDGSATSIYGARAMAGVIVVTTKKGKAGSSKITYTGEYTMRLKPNYRHFNILNSQEQMGVYKELDNAGYLNLADMYRASNSGIYGKMYHLINDYDAKTDSYGLMNTEEARNQYLQEAEFRNTNWFDLLFNSSISQNHAISFSTGTEKASYYTSLSIMNDPGWTNKSEVKRYTANVNALYHISKSLSLNLISNASYRKQKAPGTLSSSVDPVSGEVKRDFDINPYSYALNTSRTLDPDAYYVRNYAPFNILHELNNNYIDLNVTDLKFQGELKWKPINKIELSALGAYKTSMTTQSHTCLLYTS
;
A
#
# COMPACT_ATOMS: atom_id res chain seq x y z
N CYS A 1 -12.64 22.93 -11.86
CA CYS A 1 -13.66 22.87 -12.90
C CYS A 1 -13.96 21.41 -13.17
N ILE A 2 -14.97 20.88 -12.51
CA ILE A 2 -15.50 19.54 -12.77
C ILE A 2 -16.64 19.71 -13.76
N ALA A 3 -16.43 19.23 -14.98
CA ALA A 3 -17.47 19.18 -15.99
C ALA A 3 -18.40 18.02 -15.67
N CYS A 4 -19.66 18.34 -15.33
CA CYS A 4 -20.78 17.40 -15.29
C CYS A 4 -21.05 16.93 -16.73
N ILE A 5 -20.71 15.70 -17.05
CA ILE A 5 -21.22 15.02 -18.25
C ILE A 5 -22.53 14.34 -17.84
N CYS A 6 -23.66 14.97 -18.18
CA CYS A 6 -24.96 14.34 -18.19
C CYS A 6 -24.98 13.27 -19.30
N LEU A 7 -24.92 12.01 -18.92
CA LEU A 7 -25.28 10.90 -19.80
C LEU A 7 -26.78 10.89 -20.01
N LEU A 8 -27.22 11.37 -21.16
CA LEU A 8 -28.54 11.10 -21.71
C LEU A 8 -28.62 9.61 -22.06
N SER A 9 -29.31 8.84 -21.23
CA SER A 9 -29.76 7.50 -21.60
C SER A 9 -30.84 7.62 -22.66
N PRO A 10 -30.74 6.94 -23.82
CA PRO A 10 -31.87 6.87 -24.74
C PRO A 10 -32.97 6.04 -24.08
N GLN A 11 -34.12 6.66 -23.86
CA GLN A 11 -35.33 5.93 -23.56
C GLN A 11 -35.68 5.06 -24.78
N ALA A 12 -35.50 3.75 -24.64
CA ALA A 12 -36.06 2.81 -25.58
C ALA A 12 -37.59 2.83 -25.44
N ASN A 13 -38.27 3.52 -26.34
CA ASN A 13 -39.71 3.39 -26.51
C ASN A 13 -39.97 1.94 -26.96
N ALA A 14 -40.41 1.12 -26.04
CA ALA A 14 -41.03 -0.15 -26.36
C ALA A 14 -42.37 0.17 -27.05
N GLN A 15 -42.39 0.12 -28.38
CA GLN A 15 -43.62 0.09 -29.14
C GLN A 15 -44.36 -1.21 -28.79
N THR A 16 -45.39 -1.13 -27.98
CA THR A 16 -46.38 -2.20 -27.81
C THR A 16 -47.18 -2.30 -29.11
N THR A 17 -46.73 -3.20 -29.99
CA THR A 17 -47.51 -3.57 -31.17
C THR A 17 -48.67 -4.42 -30.71
N THR A 18 -49.90 -3.93 -30.89
CA THR A 18 -51.13 -4.74 -30.69
C THR A 18 -51.11 -5.95 -31.64
N PRO A 19 -51.47 -7.16 -31.16
CA PRO A 19 -51.47 -8.35 -31.98
C PRO A 19 -52.41 -8.18 -33.19
N LYS A 20 -51.91 -8.58 -34.36
CA LYS A 20 -52.71 -8.54 -35.59
C LYS A 20 -53.71 -9.69 -35.61
N THR A 21 -54.95 -9.40 -35.93
CA THR A 21 -56.06 -10.36 -35.99
C THR A 21 -55.96 -11.30 -37.20
N GLU A 22 -55.38 -10.86 -38.32
CA GLU A 22 -55.19 -11.63 -39.55
C GLU A 22 -53.78 -11.51 -40.09
N ILE A 23 -53.14 -12.64 -40.39
CA ILE A 23 -51.74 -12.74 -40.82
C ILE A 23 -51.69 -13.55 -42.12
N THR A 24 -50.92 -13.02 -43.06
CA THR A 24 -50.55 -13.76 -44.28
C THR A 24 -49.05 -14.11 -44.22
N ILE A 25 -48.73 -15.41 -44.27
CA ILE A 25 -47.35 -15.90 -44.19
C ILE A 25 -47.17 -17.14 -45.08
N GLU A 26 -46.15 -17.18 -45.87
CA GLU A 26 -45.75 -18.33 -46.67
C GLU A 26 -44.36 -18.82 -46.21
N PHE A 27 -44.19 -20.15 -46.17
CA PHE A 27 -42.96 -20.78 -45.74
C PHE A 27 -42.71 -22.05 -46.52
N ASN A 28 -41.49 -22.22 -47.01
CA ASN A 28 -41.11 -23.40 -47.82
C ASN A 28 -39.79 -23.95 -47.27
N ASN A 29 -39.84 -25.20 -46.77
CA ASN A 29 -38.72 -25.90 -46.15
C ASN A 29 -37.93 -25.08 -45.14
N GLU A 30 -38.63 -24.23 -44.40
CA GLU A 30 -38.04 -23.28 -43.41
C GLU A 30 -37.89 -23.98 -42.06
N ARG A 31 -36.77 -23.76 -41.39
CA ARG A 31 -36.52 -24.29 -40.04
C ARG A 31 -37.51 -23.67 -39.04
N LEU A 32 -38.14 -24.51 -38.22
CA LEU A 32 -39.18 -24.10 -37.26
C LEU A 32 -38.73 -22.92 -36.34
N PRO A 33 -37.50 -22.90 -35.76
CA PRO A 33 -37.06 -21.76 -34.96
C PRO A 33 -37.02 -20.44 -35.73
N SER A 34 -36.64 -20.47 -37.00
CA SER A 34 -36.56 -19.27 -37.86
C SER A 34 -37.98 -18.77 -38.22
N LEU A 35 -38.86 -19.69 -38.55
CA LEU A 35 -40.27 -19.38 -38.87
C LEU A 35 -40.97 -18.78 -37.66
N LEU A 36 -40.79 -19.32 -36.46
CA LEU A 36 -41.39 -18.80 -35.23
C LEU A 36 -40.91 -17.41 -34.89
N LYS A 37 -39.62 -17.10 -35.08
CA LYS A 37 -39.10 -15.74 -34.93
C LYS A 37 -39.64 -14.76 -35.96
N ARG A 38 -39.88 -15.23 -37.18
CA ARG A 38 -40.55 -14.42 -38.21
C ARG A 38 -42.03 -14.19 -37.93
N LEU A 39 -42.71 -15.23 -37.43
CA LEU A 39 -44.08 -15.16 -37.00
C LEU A 39 -44.28 -14.20 -35.81
N GLU A 40 -43.35 -14.21 -34.85
CA GLU A 40 -43.30 -13.24 -33.75
C GLU A 40 -43.29 -11.80 -34.23
N LYS A 41 -42.45 -11.48 -35.24
CA LYS A 41 -42.35 -10.13 -35.80
C LYS A 41 -43.61 -9.69 -36.56
N VAL A 42 -44.29 -10.62 -37.23
CA VAL A 42 -45.45 -10.30 -38.05
C VAL A 42 -46.76 -10.26 -37.22
N SER A 43 -46.84 -11.13 -36.21
CA SER A 43 -48.04 -11.27 -35.38
C SER A 43 -48.14 -10.29 -34.21
N GLY A 44 -46.97 -9.83 -33.69
CA GLY A 44 -46.90 -9.04 -32.47
C GLY A 44 -46.99 -9.88 -31.18
N TYR A 45 -47.13 -11.18 -31.27
CA TYR A 45 -47.03 -12.07 -30.10
C TYR A 45 -45.57 -12.36 -29.78
N LYS A 46 -45.25 -12.56 -28.51
CA LYS A 46 -43.99 -13.10 -28.02
C LYS A 46 -44.02 -14.62 -28.01
N ILE A 47 -43.15 -15.30 -28.77
CA ILE A 47 -43.16 -16.77 -28.89
C ILE A 47 -41.99 -17.37 -28.11
N LEU A 48 -42.30 -18.07 -27.03
CA LEU A 48 -41.34 -18.75 -26.15
C LEU A 48 -41.23 -20.23 -26.51
N PHE A 49 -40.01 -20.72 -26.67
CA PHE A 49 -39.75 -22.13 -26.98
C PHE A 49 -38.37 -22.55 -26.52
N THR A 50 -38.19 -23.85 -26.24
CA THR A 50 -36.87 -24.43 -26.00
C THR A 50 -36.25 -24.77 -27.36
N TYR A 51 -35.10 -24.21 -27.69
CA TYR A 51 -34.42 -24.37 -28.98
C TYR A 51 -34.15 -25.85 -29.33
N ASP A 52 -33.74 -26.65 -28.33
CA ASP A 52 -33.44 -28.07 -28.52
C ASP A 52 -34.65 -28.90 -28.91
N ASP A 53 -35.86 -28.53 -28.47
CA ASP A 53 -37.07 -29.26 -28.77
C ASP A 53 -37.55 -29.03 -30.19
N ILE A 54 -37.25 -27.89 -30.81
CA ILE A 54 -37.79 -27.49 -32.10
C ILE A 54 -36.75 -27.42 -33.25
N LYS A 55 -35.44 -27.39 -32.94
CA LYS A 55 -34.36 -27.23 -33.96
C LYS A 55 -34.32 -28.24 -35.08
N LYS A 56 -34.88 -29.45 -34.86
CA LYS A 56 -34.89 -30.58 -35.81
C LYS A 56 -36.00 -30.52 -36.83
N TYR A 57 -37.02 -29.63 -36.64
CA TYR A 57 -38.17 -29.57 -37.49
C TYR A 57 -38.03 -28.49 -38.56
N THR A 58 -38.47 -28.86 -39.80
CA THR A 58 -38.70 -27.94 -40.89
C THR A 58 -40.14 -27.95 -41.28
N VAL A 59 -40.66 -26.88 -41.85
CA VAL A 59 -42.09 -26.73 -42.20
C VAL A 59 -42.24 -26.07 -43.56
N SER A 60 -43.26 -26.51 -44.30
CA SER A 60 -43.65 -25.93 -45.57
C SER A 60 -45.16 -25.76 -45.57
N GLY A 61 -45.65 -24.63 -46.07
CA GLY A 61 -47.08 -24.30 -46.10
C GLY A 61 -47.33 -22.82 -46.39
N SER A 62 -48.57 -22.44 -46.46
CA SER A 62 -49.00 -21.07 -46.59
C SER A 62 -50.29 -20.82 -45.78
N ALA A 63 -50.38 -19.64 -45.18
CA ALA A 63 -51.59 -19.17 -44.52
C ALA A 63 -51.89 -17.75 -45.01
N LYS A 64 -53.07 -17.57 -45.61
CA LYS A 64 -53.53 -16.28 -46.11
C LYS A 64 -54.70 -15.83 -45.31
N ASN A 65 -54.60 -14.62 -44.69
CA ASN A 65 -55.63 -14.00 -43.85
C ASN A 65 -56.18 -14.95 -42.76
N LYS A 66 -55.26 -15.60 -42.01
CA LYS A 66 -55.59 -16.51 -40.92
C LYS A 66 -55.16 -15.96 -39.56
N GLY A 67 -55.94 -16.37 -38.55
CA GLY A 67 -55.65 -16.07 -37.16
C GLY A 67 -54.41 -16.82 -36.65
N ILE A 68 -53.73 -16.29 -35.62
CA ILE A 68 -52.49 -16.89 -35.07
C ILE A 68 -52.68 -18.35 -34.62
N LYS A 69 -53.84 -18.72 -34.07
CA LYS A 69 -54.16 -20.10 -33.67
C LYS A 69 -54.13 -21.05 -34.85
N GLU A 70 -54.82 -20.71 -35.97
CA GLU A 70 -54.89 -21.52 -37.17
C GLU A 70 -53.51 -21.67 -37.82
N ILE A 71 -52.67 -20.63 -37.76
CA ILE A 71 -51.29 -20.67 -38.27
C ILE A 71 -50.44 -21.60 -37.44
N LEU A 72 -50.54 -21.57 -36.10
CA LEU A 72 -49.82 -22.48 -35.21
C LEU A 72 -50.27 -23.93 -35.42
N GLU A 73 -51.57 -24.17 -35.65
CA GLU A 73 -52.10 -25.50 -35.97
C GLU A 73 -51.49 -26.02 -37.30
N ILE A 74 -51.37 -25.20 -38.33
CA ILE A 74 -50.75 -25.58 -39.59
C ILE A 74 -49.25 -25.87 -39.41
N ILE A 75 -48.54 -25.04 -38.65
CA ILE A 75 -47.08 -25.14 -38.42
C ILE A 75 -46.72 -26.36 -37.55
N LEU A 76 -47.54 -26.63 -36.52
CA LEU A 76 -47.27 -27.67 -35.53
C LEU A 76 -47.98 -29.01 -35.86
N ASN A 77 -48.77 -29.05 -36.92
CA ASN A 77 -49.43 -30.26 -37.36
C ASN A 77 -48.37 -31.38 -37.62
N ASP A 78 -48.70 -32.61 -37.21
CA ASP A 78 -47.81 -33.78 -37.30
C ASP A 78 -46.52 -33.72 -36.48
N LYS A 79 -46.41 -32.79 -35.58
CA LYS A 79 -45.23 -32.69 -34.67
C LYS A 79 -45.67 -32.95 -33.21
N PRO A 80 -44.83 -33.60 -32.40
CA PRO A 80 -45.10 -33.85 -30.99
C PRO A 80 -44.89 -32.56 -30.15
N LEU A 81 -45.46 -31.45 -30.60
CA LEU A 81 -45.40 -30.13 -29.97
C LEU A 81 -46.83 -29.66 -29.65
N GLU A 82 -46.98 -28.94 -28.58
CA GLU A 82 -48.20 -28.28 -28.19
C GLU A 82 -47.91 -26.80 -27.92
N TYR A 83 -48.91 -25.95 -28.05
CA TYR A 83 -48.79 -24.52 -27.77
C TYR A 83 -49.87 -24.07 -26.74
N HIS A 84 -49.50 -23.10 -25.97
CA HIS A 84 -50.37 -22.43 -25.04
C HIS A 84 -50.31 -20.91 -25.26
N ILE A 85 -51.44 -20.22 -25.30
CA ILE A 85 -51.53 -18.78 -25.53
C ILE A 85 -52.12 -18.13 -24.28
N GLU A 86 -51.31 -17.26 -23.66
CA GLU A 86 -51.72 -16.39 -22.54
C GLU A 86 -51.40 -14.94 -22.91
N ASP A 87 -52.42 -14.10 -22.98
CA ASP A 87 -52.32 -12.69 -23.36
C ASP A 87 -51.51 -12.50 -24.67
N GLN A 88 -50.32 -11.93 -24.58
CA GLN A 88 -49.42 -11.66 -25.69
C GLN A 88 -48.30 -12.69 -25.82
N PHE A 89 -48.31 -13.77 -25.02
CA PHE A 89 -47.29 -14.80 -25.03
C PHE A 89 -47.84 -16.11 -25.60
N ILE A 90 -47.04 -16.74 -26.43
CA ILE A 90 -47.28 -18.09 -26.96
C ILE A 90 -46.12 -18.98 -26.50
N THR A 91 -46.42 -20.01 -25.73
CA THR A 91 -45.42 -20.97 -25.26
C THR A 91 -45.58 -22.27 -26.06
N ILE A 92 -44.46 -22.74 -26.67
CA ILE A 92 -44.43 -24.00 -27.42
C ILE A 92 -43.61 -25.02 -26.63
N THR A 93 -44.20 -26.16 -26.31
CA THR A 93 -43.59 -27.24 -25.51
C THR A 93 -43.71 -28.60 -26.21
N SER A 94 -42.86 -29.55 -25.84
CA SER A 94 -42.94 -30.91 -26.36
C SER A 94 -44.05 -31.69 -25.62
N LYS A 95 -44.92 -32.37 -26.33
CA LYS A 95 -45.99 -33.25 -25.78
C LYS A 95 -45.44 -34.38 -24.90
N ASN A 96 -44.11 -34.69 -25.03
CA ASN A 96 -43.44 -35.69 -24.23
C ASN A 96 -42.61 -35.14 -23.07
N SER A 97 -42.74 -33.85 -22.72
CA SER A 97 -42.09 -33.32 -21.55
C SER A 97 -42.83 -33.89 -20.31
N LYS A 98 -42.26 -34.91 -19.70
CA LYS A 98 -42.64 -35.33 -18.35
C LYS A 98 -42.45 -34.11 -17.46
N GLN A 99 -43.50 -33.53 -16.93
CA GLN A 99 -43.42 -32.52 -15.88
C GLN A 99 -42.46 -33.05 -14.79
N PRO A 100 -41.47 -32.32 -14.37
CA PRO A 100 -40.58 -32.79 -13.32
C PRO A 100 -41.41 -33.12 -12.09
N LYS A 101 -41.30 -34.34 -11.58
CA LYS A 101 -41.98 -34.73 -10.32
C LYS A 101 -41.51 -33.79 -9.24
N ILE A 102 -42.48 -33.20 -8.54
CA ILE A 102 -42.23 -32.35 -7.39
C ILE A 102 -42.28 -33.22 -6.14
N PHE A 103 -41.30 -33.11 -5.27
CA PHE A 103 -41.23 -33.84 -4.00
C PHE A 103 -40.55 -32.99 -2.94
N ASP A 104 -40.75 -33.35 -1.69
CA ASP A 104 -40.06 -32.75 -0.58
C ASP A 104 -38.69 -33.44 -0.38
N VAL A 105 -37.67 -32.65 -0.11
CA VAL A 105 -36.33 -33.12 0.13
C VAL A 105 -36.00 -32.99 1.60
N THR A 106 -35.57 -34.10 2.21
CA THR A 106 -35.11 -34.12 3.61
C THR A 106 -33.73 -34.72 3.68
N GLY A 107 -32.95 -34.32 4.66
CA GLY A 107 -31.63 -34.91 4.82
C GLY A 107 -30.84 -34.34 5.98
N THR A 108 -29.56 -34.73 6.02
CA THR A 108 -28.60 -34.25 7.02
C THR A 108 -27.34 -33.74 6.34
N VAL A 109 -26.73 -32.72 6.92
CA VAL A 109 -25.42 -32.19 6.51
C VAL A 109 -24.44 -32.38 7.66
N ILE A 110 -23.34 -33.09 7.38
CA ILE A 110 -22.29 -33.39 8.36
C ILE A 110 -20.93 -32.93 7.85
N SER A 111 -20.01 -32.70 8.76
CA SER A 111 -18.58 -32.42 8.46
C SER A 111 -17.84 -33.73 8.17
N GLN A 112 -16.94 -33.73 7.20
CA GLN A 112 -16.07 -34.88 6.90
C GLN A 112 -14.98 -35.07 7.96
N ASP A 113 -14.54 -33.98 8.62
CA ASP A 113 -13.37 -34.02 9.49
C ASP A 113 -13.65 -34.71 10.84
N ASP A 114 -14.83 -34.48 11.39
CA ASP A 114 -15.22 -34.96 12.73
C ASP A 114 -16.54 -35.73 12.76
N GLY A 115 -17.25 -35.78 11.63
CA GLY A 115 -18.55 -36.47 11.51
C GLY A 115 -19.70 -35.78 12.24
N LEU A 116 -19.48 -34.56 12.79
CA LEU A 116 -20.50 -33.83 13.52
C LEU A 116 -21.49 -33.11 12.59
N PRO A 117 -22.76 -32.95 13.04
CA PRO A 117 -23.76 -32.22 12.26
C PRO A 117 -23.40 -30.74 12.11
N LEU A 118 -23.59 -30.19 10.92
CA LEU A 118 -23.33 -28.78 10.62
C LEU A 118 -24.62 -27.97 10.86
N ILE A 119 -24.64 -27.21 11.95
CA ILE A 119 -25.76 -26.37 12.37
C ILE A 119 -25.76 -25.06 11.59
N GLY A 120 -26.87 -24.70 10.94
CA GLY A 120 -26.97 -23.45 10.16
C GLY A 120 -26.31 -23.52 8.78
N ALA A 121 -26.03 -24.72 8.25
CA ALA A 121 -25.62 -24.89 6.87
C ALA A 121 -26.73 -24.42 5.92
N THR A 122 -26.39 -23.68 4.87
CA THR A 122 -27.34 -23.12 3.91
C THR A 122 -27.55 -24.08 2.74
N ILE A 123 -28.80 -24.41 2.44
CA ILE A 123 -29.20 -25.21 1.29
C ILE A 123 -30.05 -24.35 0.36
N LEU A 124 -29.58 -24.12 -0.87
CA LEU A 124 -30.24 -23.27 -1.87
C LEU A 124 -30.59 -24.08 -3.11
N ILE A 125 -31.77 -23.85 -3.69
CA ILE A 125 -32.11 -24.36 -5.01
C ILE A 125 -31.39 -23.47 -6.05
N LYS A 126 -30.47 -24.04 -6.84
CA LYS A 126 -29.66 -23.31 -7.83
C LYS A 126 -30.57 -22.57 -8.84
N GLY A 127 -30.34 -21.25 -8.97
CA GLY A 127 -31.17 -20.40 -9.85
C GLY A 127 -32.45 -19.87 -9.21
N SER A 128 -32.69 -20.14 -7.91
CA SER A 128 -33.83 -19.65 -7.13
C SER A 128 -33.35 -18.89 -5.90
N LYS A 129 -34.24 -18.10 -5.30
CA LYS A 129 -34.03 -17.48 -3.97
C LYS A 129 -34.52 -18.36 -2.82
N THR A 130 -35.02 -19.55 -3.13
CA THR A 130 -35.61 -20.47 -2.14
C THR A 130 -34.51 -21.32 -1.52
N GLY A 131 -34.36 -21.29 -0.21
CA GLY A 131 -33.43 -22.09 0.54
C GLY A 131 -33.80 -22.22 2.00
N VAL A 132 -33.14 -23.14 2.71
CA VAL A 132 -33.35 -23.42 4.14
C VAL A 132 -31.99 -23.54 4.84
N LEU A 133 -32.03 -23.49 6.18
CA LEU A 133 -30.87 -23.75 7.04
C LEU A 133 -31.06 -25.08 7.76
N THR A 134 -29.95 -25.74 8.09
CA THR A 134 -29.97 -26.94 8.94
C THR A 134 -30.25 -26.58 10.41
N ASP A 135 -30.93 -27.48 11.09
CA ASP A 135 -31.22 -27.41 12.52
C ASP A 135 -29.99 -27.83 13.40
N ILE A 136 -30.21 -27.97 14.71
CA ILE A 136 -29.17 -28.36 15.68
C ILE A 136 -28.64 -29.79 15.48
N ASP A 137 -29.38 -30.65 14.79
CA ASP A 137 -29.00 -32.01 14.43
C ASP A 137 -28.44 -32.08 12.98
N GLY A 138 -28.22 -30.92 12.34
CA GLY A 138 -27.77 -30.82 10.94
C GLY A 138 -28.84 -31.24 9.92
N ARG A 139 -30.12 -31.36 10.34
CA ARG A 139 -31.21 -31.78 9.45
C ARG A 139 -31.79 -30.61 8.68
N PHE A 140 -32.27 -30.87 7.47
CA PHE A 140 -32.96 -29.88 6.65
C PHE A 140 -34.22 -30.48 5.99
N HIS A 141 -35.16 -29.62 5.67
CA HIS A 141 -36.37 -29.95 4.92
C HIS A 141 -36.71 -28.82 3.94
N ILE A 142 -36.83 -29.17 2.64
CA ILE A 142 -37.25 -28.24 1.58
C ILE A 142 -38.44 -28.83 0.88
N GLU A 143 -39.52 -28.06 0.83
CA GLU A 143 -40.77 -28.47 0.19
C GLU A 143 -40.77 -28.14 -1.31
N LYS A 144 -41.52 -28.94 -2.10
CA LYS A 144 -41.85 -28.69 -3.51
C LYS A 144 -40.65 -28.50 -4.43
N VAL A 145 -39.63 -29.33 -4.29
CA VAL A 145 -38.45 -29.32 -5.14
C VAL A 145 -38.71 -30.14 -6.40
N ALA A 146 -38.39 -29.58 -7.57
CA ALA A 146 -38.52 -30.31 -8.83
C ALA A 146 -37.37 -31.34 -8.97
N SER A 147 -37.69 -32.52 -9.53
CA SER A 147 -36.74 -33.66 -9.65
C SER A 147 -35.49 -33.40 -10.51
N ASN A 148 -35.46 -32.32 -11.28
CA ASN A 148 -34.35 -31.86 -12.09
C ASN A 148 -33.53 -30.71 -11.43
N SER A 149 -33.94 -30.26 -10.24
CA SER A 149 -33.24 -29.19 -9.52
C SER A 149 -31.90 -29.62 -8.98
N ILE A 150 -30.95 -28.69 -8.92
CA ILE A 150 -29.68 -28.85 -8.25
C ILE A 150 -29.74 -28.08 -6.93
N LEU A 151 -29.40 -28.74 -5.84
CA LEU A 151 -29.30 -28.13 -4.52
C LEU A 151 -27.82 -27.78 -4.28
N GLN A 152 -27.59 -26.56 -3.85
CA GLN A 152 -26.28 -26.06 -3.45
C GLN A 152 -26.20 -26.02 -1.92
N PHE A 153 -25.26 -26.76 -1.36
CA PHE A 153 -24.98 -26.83 0.06
C PHE A 153 -23.75 -25.96 0.36
N SER A 154 -23.87 -25.08 1.32
CA SER A 154 -22.75 -24.21 1.74
C SER A 154 -22.75 -24.00 3.24
N TYR A 155 -21.54 -23.94 3.82
CA TYR A 155 -21.30 -23.64 5.21
C TYR A 155 -20.00 -22.85 5.35
N ILE A 156 -19.90 -21.99 6.37
CA ILE A 156 -18.70 -21.17 6.58
C ILE A 156 -17.50 -22.08 6.85
N GLY A 157 -16.44 -21.95 6.03
CA GLY A 157 -15.24 -22.78 6.15
C GLY A 157 -15.33 -24.16 5.51
N MET A 158 -16.36 -24.44 4.70
CA MET A 158 -16.52 -25.68 3.96
C MET A 158 -16.59 -25.41 2.45
N VAL A 159 -16.13 -26.37 1.63
CA VAL A 159 -16.24 -26.31 0.18
C VAL A 159 -17.70 -26.49 -0.21
N PRO A 160 -18.32 -25.51 -0.93
CA PRO A 160 -19.70 -25.65 -1.39
C PRO A 160 -19.84 -26.87 -2.31
N GLN A 161 -20.92 -27.65 -2.13
CA GLN A 161 -21.22 -28.83 -2.92
C GLN A 161 -22.55 -28.68 -3.65
N GLU A 162 -22.59 -29.07 -4.92
CA GLU A 162 -23.81 -29.08 -5.75
C GLU A 162 -24.25 -30.53 -5.99
N VAL A 163 -25.49 -30.85 -5.63
CA VAL A 163 -26.02 -32.20 -5.75
C VAL A 163 -27.43 -32.14 -6.35
N LYS A 164 -27.75 -33.07 -7.25
CA LYS A 164 -29.08 -33.20 -7.83
C LYS A 164 -30.09 -33.61 -6.76
N ALA A 165 -31.25 -32.96 -6.74
CA ALA A 165 -32.28 -33.20 -5.76
C ALA A 165 -32.77 -34.67 -5.72
N SER A 166 -32.86 -35.22 -4.50
CA SER A 166 -33.38 -36.56 -4.18
C SER A 166 -34.21 -36.47 -2.90
N PRO A 167 -35.25 -37.30 -2.71
CA PRO A 167 -36.14 -37.24 -1.55
C PRO A 167 -35.42 -37.37 -0.19
N LYS A 168 -34.34 -38.15 -0.12
CA LYS A 168 -33.47 -38.25 1.06
C LYS A 168 -32.05 -38.04 0.68
N MET A 169 -31.34 -37.15 1.40
CA MET A 169 -29.95 -36.78 1.08
C MET A 169 -29.13 -36.68 2.37
N ASN A 170 -28.00 -37.36 2.39
CA ASN A 170 -27.00 -37.17 3.43
C ASN A 170 -25.78 -36.58 2.75
N ILE A 171 -25.43 -35.36 3.14
CA ILE A 171 -24.37 -34.58 2.52
C ILE A 171 -23.23 -34.45 3.52
N THR A 172 -22.04 -34.78 3.05
CA THR A 172 -20.81 -34.60 3.80
C THR A 172 -20.03 -33.45 3.17
N LEU A 173 -19.87 -32.33 3.89
CA LEU A 173 -19.07 -31.21 3.42
C LEU A 173 -17.63 -31.37 3.87
N VAL A 174 -16.70 -31.03 2.98
CA VAL A 174 -15.26 -31.05 3.20
C VAL A 174 -14.83 -29.67 3.65
N SER A 175 -13.99 -29.58 4.68
CA SER A 175 -13.39 -28.30 5.08
C SER A 175 -12.64 -27.66 3.93
N ASP A 176 -12.92 -26.39 3.68
CA ASP A 176 -12.12 -25.57 2.76
C ASP A 176 -10.81 -25.17 3.45
N VAL A 177 -9.86 -26.09 3.45
CA VAL A 177 -8.55 -25.92 4.07
C VAL A 177 -7.76 -24.77 3.44
N GLN A 178 -8.19 -24.27 2.29
CA GLN A 178 -7.52 -23.15 1.60
C GLN A 178 -7.99 -21.78 2.07
N THR A 179 -9.16 -21.65 2.67
CA THR A 179 -9.74 -20.33 2.97
C THR A 179 -9.57 -19.83 4.40
N LEU A 180 -9.15 -20.62 5.39
CA LEU A 180 -9.13 -20.16 6.78
C LEU A 180 -7.96 -20.65 7.68
N SER A 181 -6.90 -21.23 7.16
CA SER A 181 -5.71 -21.41 7.97
C SER A 181 -4.90 -20.11 7.99
N GLU A 182 -5.31 -19.16 8.84
CA GLU A 182 -4.45 -18.03 9.17
C GLU A 182 -3.19 -18.58 9.85
N VAL A 183 -2.09 -18.59 9.08
CA VAL A 183 -0.80 -19.09 9.55
C VAL A 183 -0.05 -17.96 10.23
N VAL A 184 0.36 -18.17 11.45
CA VAL A 184 1.30 -17.29 12.16
C VAL A 184 2.71 -17.67 11.75
N VAL A 185 3.45 -16.70 11.17
CA VAL A 185 4.85 -16.86 10.81
C VAL A 185 5.69 -16.22 11.93
N THR A 186 6.29 -17.03 12.78
CA THR A 186 7.18 -16.50 13.83
C THR A 186 8.57 -16.16 13.33
N GLY A 187 8.83 -16.30 12.02
CA GLY A 187 10.15 -16.15 11.40
C GLY A 187 10.92 -17.47 11.33
N MET A 188 10.88 -18.28 12.37
CA MET A 188 11.52 -19.61 12.40
C MET A 188 10.54 -20.74 12.10
N GLN A 189 9.27 -20.56 12.41
CA GLN A 189 8.22 -21.57 12.22
C GLN A 189 6.97 -20.97 11.58
N LYS A 190 6.25 -21.79 10.83
CA LYS A 190 4.88 -21.51 10.40
C LYS A 190 3.95 -22.36 11.25
N MET A 191 3.06 -21.74 11.97
CA MET A 191 2.15 -22.41 12.90
C MET A 191 0.71 -22.00 12.60
N ASP A 192 -0.23 -22.94 12.68
CA ASP A 192 -1.65 -22.62 12.57
C ASP A 192 -2.03 -21.65 13.70
N LYS A 193 -2.74 -20.57 13.38
CA LYS A 193 -3.15 -19.55 14.36
C LYS A 193 -3.93 -20.17 15.55
N ARG A 194 -4.67 -21.25 15.31
CA ARG A 194 -5.41 -21.97 16.36
C ARG A 194 -4.50 -22.61 17.40
N LEU A 195 -3.28 -22.98 17.02
CA LEU A 195 -2.27 -23.56 17.91
C LEU A 195 -1.34 -22.52 18.50
N PHE A 196 -1.45 -21.27 18.06
CA PHE A 196 -0.60 -20.18 18.51
C PHE A 196 -1.28 -19.39 19.63
N THR A 197 -0.76 -19.51 20.84
CA THR A 197 -1.32 -18.87 22.04
C THR A 197 -0.90 -17.41 22.21
N GLY A 198 0.07 -16.94 21.43
CA GLY A 198 0.62 -15.60 21.51
C GLY A 198 -0.19 -14.53 20.76
N ALA A 199 -0.04 -13.27 21.16
CA ALA A 199 -0.64 -12.14 20.46
C ALA A 199 0.19 -11.77 19.21
N ALA A 200 -0.34 -12.07 18.03
CA ALA A 200 0.25 -11.71 16.75
C ALA A 200 -0.75 -10.93 15.87
N THR A 201 -0.24 -9.95 15.13
CA THR A 201 -1.01 -9.22 14.11
C THR A 201 -0.34 -9.41 12.76
N LYS A 202 -1.07 -9.94 11.78
CA LYS A 202 -0.59 -10.09 10.41
C LYS A 202 -1.13 -8.95 9.56
N LEU A 203 -0.26 -8.32 8.79
CA LEU A 203 -0.57 -7.24 7.85
C LEU A 203 -0.05 -7.63 6.47
N SER A 204 -0.92 -7.64 5.48
CA SER A 204 -0.49 -7.81 4.07
C SER A 204 0.24 -6.55 3.61
N ALA A 205 1.34 -6.69 2.89
CA ALA A 205 2.07 -5.56 2.35
C ALA A 205 1.22 -4.71 1.39
N GLU A 206 0.32 -5.34 0.62
CA GLU A 206 -0.62 -4.63 -0.27
C GLU A 206 -1.55 -3.68 0.48
N ASN A 207 -1.97 -4.04 1.70
CA ASN A 207 -2.90 -3.23 2.51
C ASN A 207 -2.22 -2.10 3.27
N ILE A 208 -0.90 -2.16 3.46
CA ILE A 208 -0.16 -1.17 4.25
C ILE A 208 0.83 -0.35 3.44
N LYS A 209 1.13 -0.75 2.19
CA LYS A 209 1.98 0.06 1.30
C LYS A 209 1.39 1.46 1.20
N LEU A 210 2.22 2.46 1.49
CA LEU A 210 1.89 3.87 1.33
C LEU A 210 2.64 4.39 0.12
N ASP A 211 1.90 4.89 -0.86
CA ASP A 211 2.47 5.49 -2.05
C ASP A 211 3.26 6.75 -1.67
N GLY A 212 4.42 6.93 -2.29
CA GLY A 212 5.31 8.06 -2.03
C GLY A 212 6.14 7.96 -0.75
N ILE A 213 6.05 6.87 0.00
CA ILE A 213 6.90 6.61 1.17
C ILE A 213 7.88 5.48 0.86
N PRO A 214 9.15 5.81 0.55
CA PRO A 214 10.13 4.80 0.15
C PRO A 214 10.65 3.93 1.31
N GLU A 215 10.44 4.35 2.56
CA GLU A 215 10.85 3.62 3.76
C GLU A 215 9.70 2.78 4.30
N ILE A 216 9.82 1.47 4.13
CA ILE A 216 8.72 0.52 4.43
C ILE A 216 8.36 0.43 5.91
N SER A 217 9.28 0.74 6.84
CA SER A 217 9.01 0.73 8.27
C SER A 217 7.95 1.75 8.68
N ARG A 218 7.82 2.85 7.94
CA ARG A 218 6.80 3.88 8.14
C ARG A 218 5.39 3.42 7.77
N ALA A 219 5.29 2.42 6.91
CA ALA A 219 3.99 1.87 6.49
C ALA A 219 3.21 1.18 7.64
N LEU A 220 3.86 0.91 8.77
CA LEU A 220 3.23 0.34 9.96
C LEU A 220 2.46 1.38 10.80
N GLU A 221 2.62 2.68 10.52
CA GLU A 221 1.99 3.77 11.27
C GLU A 221 0.46 3.68 11.20
N GLY A 222 -0.20 3.64 12.36
CA GLY A 222 -1.67 3.56 12.46
C GLY A 222 -2.30 2.26 11.95
N ARG A 223 -1.51 1.26 11.52
CA ARG A 223 -2.01 0.02 10.90
C ARG A 223 -2.08 -1.18 11.85
N ALA A 224 -1.40 -1.12 12.98
CA ALA A 224 -1.38 -2.21 13.93
C ALA A 224 -1.74 -1.72 15.35
N ALA A 225 -2.79 -2.30 15.96
CA ALA A 225 -3.15 -1.97 17.33
C ALA A 225 -1.99 -2.27 18.29
N GLY A 226 -1.68 -1.33 19.21
CA GLY A 226 -0.58 -1.45 20.16
C GLY A 226 0.82 -1.27 19.58
N VAL A 227 0.93 -0.76 18.34
CA VAL A 227 2.19 -0.34 17.72
C VAL A 227 2.15 1.16 17.51
N SER A 228 3.11 1.86 18.11
CA SER A 228 3.33 3.28 17.90
C SER A 228 4.53 3.47 17.00
N VAL A 229 4.35 4.22 15.93
CA VAL A 229 5.42 4.59 14.99
C VAL A 229 5.53 6.11 15.02
N GLN A 230 6.70 6.61 15.36
CA GLN A 230 6.99 8.04 15.38
C GLN A 230 8.11 8.33 14.37
N ASN A 231 7.78 9.06 13.33
CA ASN A 231 8.77 9.53 12.37
C ASN A 231 9.60 10.65 12.99
N VAL A 232 10.91 10.46 13.07
CA VAL A 232 11.84 11.44 13.66
C VAL A 232 12.43 12.38 12.61
N SER A 233 12.47 11.96 11.34
CA SER A 233 12.96 12.76 10.21
C SER A 233 12.24 12.38 8.92
N GLY A 234 12.16 13.31 7.97
CA GLY A 234 11.72 13.06 6.59
C GLY A 234 12.79 12.43 5.71
N THR A 235 14.04 12.36 6.17
CA THR A 235 15.18 11.87 5.40
C THR A 235 15.11 10.35 5.23
N PHE A 236 15.42 9.87 4.04
CA PHE A 236 15.43 8.44 3.73
C PHE A 236 16.47 7.69 4.57
N GLY A 237 16.14 6.47 4.98
CA GLY A 237 17.03 5.60 5.75
C GLY A 237 17.04 5.88 7.26
N THR A 238 16.42 6.97 7.71
CA THR A 238 16.22 7.23 9.12
C THR A 238 15.15 6.30 9.68
N ALA A 239 15.52 5.42 10.63
CA ALA A 239 14.57 4.51 11.26
C ALA A 239 13.54 5.29 12.06
N PRO A 240 12.24 5.05 11.87
CA PRO A 240 11.22 5.60 12.74
C PRO A 240 11.36 4.98 14.14
N LYS A 241 10.96 5.72 15.16
CA LYS A 241 10.89 5.21 16.52
C LYS A 241 9.65 4.32 16.66
N ILE A 242 9.85 3.02 16.60
CA ILE A 242 8.77 2.02 16.70
C ILE A 242 8.74 1.47 18.11
N ARG A 243 7.56 1.44 18.73
CA ARG A 243 7.31 0.81 20.01
C ARG A 243 6.14 -0.15 19.90
N VAL A 244 6.31 -1.34 20.45
CA VAL A 244 5.27 -2.37 20.52
C VAL A 244 4.86 -2.50 21.99
N ARG A 245 3.56 -2.29 22.29
CA ARG A 245 2.99 -2.30 23.67
C ARG A 245 3.58 -1.25 24.64
N GLY A 246 4.11 -0.14 24.16
CA GLY A 246 4.64 0.94 25.00
C GLY A 246 6.09 0.74 25.42
N ALA A 247 6.53 1.47 26.43
CA ALA A 247 7.89 1.36 26.98
C ALA A 247 7.95 0.15 27.94
N THR A 248 8.64 -0.91 27.53
CA THR A 248 8.69 -2.17 28.28
C THR A 248 9.93 -2.31 29.17
N SER A 249 10.89 -1.39 29.05
CA SER A 249 12.14 -1.44 29.83
C SER A 249 12.64 -0.05 30.20
N ILE A 250 13.15 0.07 31.40
CA ILE A 250 13.85 1.27 31.91
C ILE A 250 15.34 1.21 31.49
N TYR A 251 15.90 0.01 31.35
CA TYR A 251 17.33 -0.23 31.10
C TYR A 251 17.66 -0.93 29.80
N GLY A 252 16.69 -1.26 28.94
CA GLY A 252 16.90 -1.97 27.67
C GLY A 252 16.44 -1.19 26.44
N SER A 253 16.85 -1.66 25.26
CA SER A 253 16.38 -1.10 23.99
C SER A 253 14.86 -1.25 23.89
N SER A 254 14.17 -0.13 23.64
CA SER A 254 12.71 -0.14 23.38
C SER A 254 12.38 -0.40 21.91
N LYS A 255 13.38 -0.71 21.08
CA LYS A 255 13.23 -1.02 19.65
C LYS A 255 12.80 -2.46 19.46
N PRO A 256 11.79 -2.75 18.61
CA PRO A 256 11.44 -4.11 18.26
C PRO A 256 12.54 -4.76 17.40
N LEU A 257 12.67 -6.08 17.54
CA LEU A 257 13.59 -6.87 16.73
C LEU A 257 13.01 -7.08 15.33
N TRP A 258 13.80 -6.82 14.29
CA TRP A 258 13.43 -7.11 12.91
C TRP A 258 13.91 -8.51 12.51
N VAL A 259 13.03 -9.28 11.87
CA VAL A 259 13.35 -10.61 11.33
C VAL A 259 12.88 -10.67 9.88
N VAL A 260 13.77 -10.90 8.94
CA VAL A 260 13.46 -10.98 7.50
C VAL A 260 13.70 -12.39 7.00
N ASP A 261 12.63 -13.09 6.63
CA ASP A 261 12.64 -14.50 6.18
C ASP A 261 13.37 -15.44 7.15
N GLY A 262 13.19 -15.21 8.47
CA GLY A 262 13.80 -16.02 9.52
C GLY A 262 15.20 -15.58 9.97
N VAL A 263 15.79 -14.58 9.33
CA VAL A 263 17.08 -14.01 9.72
C VAL A 263 16.88 -12.74 10.54
N ILE A 264 17.54 -12.69 11.69
CA ILE A 264 17.54 -11.50 12.56
C ILE A 264 18.33 -10.40 11.85
N MET A 265 17.70 -9.23 11.73
CA MET A 265 18.30 -8.01 11.20
C MET A 265 18.65 -7.12 12.37
N GLU A 266 19.94 -7.00 12.66
CA GLU A 266 20.44 -6.08 13.68
C GLU A 266 20.64 -4.69 13.07
N ASP A 267 20.33 -3.66 13.85
CA ASP A 267 20.69 -2.29 13.50
C ASP A 267 22.22 -2.20 13.42
N VAL A 268 22.72 -1.58 12.35
CA VAL A 268 24.16 -1.47 12.08
C VAL A 268 24.84 -0.57 13.12
N THR A 269 24.07 0.33 13.73
CA THR A 269 24.56 1.32 14.70
C THR A 269 23.54 1.53 15.83
N GLU A 270 24.03 1.67 17.04
CA GLU A 270 23.23 2.19 18.14
C GLU A 270 23.08 3.70 17.95
N VAL A 271 21.84 4.17 18.00
CA VAL A 271 21.51 5.58 17.83
C VAL A 271 20.90 6.05 19.14
N ASP A 272 21.57 6.96 19.81
CA ASP A 272 21.08 7.60 21.03
C ASP A 272 19.97 8.61 20.73
N ALA A 273 19.20 8.98 21.77
CA ALA A 273 18.11 9.94 21.65
C ALA A 273 18.62 11.33 21.18
N ASP A 274 19.82 11.69 21.57
CA ASP A 274 20.46 12.95 21.18
C ASP A 274 20.82 12.95 19.69
N ASN A 275 21.37 11.85 19.16
CA ASN A 275 21.64 11.69 17.74
C ASN A 275 20.35 11.74 16.89
N LEU A 276 19.25 11.19 17.42
CA LEU A 276 17.94 11.27 16.75
C LEU A 276 17.38 12.69 16.73
N SER A 277 17.63 13.47 17.79
CA SER A 277 17.14 14.85 17.90
C SER A 277 18.00 15.82 17.08
N SER A 278 19.31 15.57 16.98
CA SER A 278 20.27 16.39 16.22
C SER A 278 20.27 16.10 14.72
N GLY A 279 19.64 14.99 14.28
CA GLY A 279 19.66 14.56 12.88
C GLY A 279 21.03 14.05 12.42
N ASP A 280 21.83 13.50 13.34
CA ASP A 280 23.17 12.97 13.07
C ASP A 280 23.14 11.98 11.91
N ALA A 281 24.23 11.96 11.15
CA ALA A 281 24.49 11.07 10.02
C ALA A 281 24.31 9.59 10.34
N VAL A 282 24.62 9.18 11.56
CA VAL A 282 24.41 7.83 12.07
C VAL A 282 22.93 7.40 11.97
N THR A 283 22.00 8.35 12.06
CA THR A 283 20.58 8.07 11.91
C THR A 283 20.19 7.60 10.51
N LEU A 284 20.93 8.03 9.48
CA LEU A 284 20.65 7.69 8.08
C LEU A 284 20.91 6.21 7.74
N ILE A 285 21.67 5.52 8.57
CA ILE A 285 22.01 4.09 8.42
C ILE A 285 21.30 3.21 9.46
N SER A 286 20.45 3.80 10.29
CA SER A 286 19.87 3.11 11.45
C SER A 286 18.73 2.15 11.10
N SER A 287 18.16 2.21 9.90
CA SER A 287 17.10 1.29 9.49
C SER A 287 17.67 -0.01 8.94
N ALA A 288 17.49 -1.10 9.69
CA ALA A 288 17.93 -2.44 9.30
C ALA A 288 17.25 -2.98 8.02
N ILE A 289 16.12 -2.39 7.61
CA ILE A 289 15.32 -2.81 6.46
C ILE A 289 15.28 -1.80 5.32
N ALA A 290 16.04 -0.69 5.41
CA ALA A 290 16.08 0.34 4.36
C ALA A 290 16.54 -0.18 2.98
N GLY A 291 17.28 -1.29 2.98
CA GLY A 291 17.71 -1.99 1.76
C GLY A 291 16.64 -2.82 1.06
N LEU A 292 15.47 -3.05 1.70
CA LEU A 292 14.38 -3.83 1.10
C LEU A 292 13.49 -2.96 0.22
N ASN A 293 13.04 -3.53 -0.90
CA ASN A 293 11.99 -2.90 -1.69
C ASN A 293 10.61 -3.30 -1.14
N ALA A 294 9.70 -2.33 -0.99
CA ALA A 294 8.33 -2.56 -0.55
C ALA A 294 7.58 -3.56 -1.44
N ASP A 295 7.84 -3.53 -2.75
CA ASP A 295 7.19 -4.42 -3.72
C ASP A 295 7.61 -5.89 -3.58
N ASP A 296 8.72 -6.19 -2.90
CA ASP A 296 9.20 -7.56 -2.65
C ASP A 296 8.63 -8.17 -1.36
N ILE A 297 7.91 -7.39 -0.56
CA ILE A 297 7.36 -7.86 0.70
C ILE A 297 5.97 -8.46 0.47
N GLU A 298 5.72 -9.61 1.08
CA GLU A 298 4.41 -10.28 1.08
C GLU A 298 3.59 -9.86 2.30
N SER A 299 4.22 -9.88 3.49
CA SER A 299 3.52 -9.54 4.73
C SER A 299 4.45 -9.16 5.87
N PHE A 300 3.87 -8.43 6.82
CA PHE A 300 4.44 -8.18 8.13
C PHE A 300 3.66 -8.97 9.18
N GLN A 301 4.38 -9.51 10.15
CA GLN A 301 3.78 -10.12 11.31
C GLN A 301 4.41 -9.53 12.56
N ILE A 302 3.58 -8.96 13.43
CA ILE A 302 4.02 -8.29 14.64
C ILE A 302 3.72 -9.20 15.82
N LEU A 303 4.77 -9.70 16.46
CA LEU A 303 4.71 -10.53 17.66
C LEU A 303 4.83 -9.61 18.88
N LYS A 304 3.78 -9.60 19.70
CA LYS A 304 3.63 -8.56 20.72
C LYS A 304 3.93 -9.03 22.13
N ASP A 305 3.74 -10.31 22.46
CA ASP A 305 3.89 -10.81 23.83
C ASP A 305 5.05 -11.79 23.99
N GLY A 306 5.39 -12.09 25.24
CA GLY A 306 6.50 -12.96 25.60
C GLY A 306 6.34 -14.38 25.08
N SER A 307 5.11 -14.92 24.96
CA SER A 307 4.88 -16.25 24.41
C SER A 307 5.19 -16.29 22.90
N ALA A 308 4.85 -15.22 22.18
CA ALA A 308 5.14 -15.07 20.77
C ALA A 308 6.63 -14.80 20.47
N THR A 309 7.33 -14.13 21.38
CA THR A 309 8.71 -13.68 21.20
C THR A 309 9.75 -14.56 21.88
N SER A 310 9.34 -15.54 22.67
CA SER A 310 10.22 -16.41 23.47
C SER A 310 11.32 -17.11 22.68
N ILE A 311 11.05 -17.46 21.41
CA ILE A 311 12.03 -18.09 20.52
C ILE A 311 13.24 -17.19 20.18
N TYR A 312 13.12 -15.88 20.41
CA TYR A 312 14.18 -14.89 20.16
C TYR A 312 14.92 -14.47 21.44
N GLY A 313 14.51 -14.97 22.60
CA GLY A 313 15.13 -14.69 23.90
C GLY A 313 15.06 -13.22 24.30
N ALA A 314 16.04 -12.75 25.06
CA ALA A 314 16.09 -11.41 25.64
C ALA A 314 16.11 -10.28 24.59
N ARG A 315 16.58 -10.54 23.36
CA ARG A 315 16.60 -9.55 22.26
C ARG A 315 15.20 -9.10 21.84
N ALA A 316 14.17 -9.87 22.14
CA ALA A 316 12.81 -9.64 21.69
C ALA A 316 11.89 -9.03 22.77
N MET A 317 12.46 -8.47 23.85
CA MET A 317 11.66 -7.87 24.94
C MET A 317 10.73 -6.75 24.48
N ALA A 318 11.15 -5.98 23.48
CA ALA A 318 10.36 -4.89 22.90
C ALA A 318 9.42 -5.34 21.75
N GLY A 319 9.23 -6.66 21.56
CA GLY A 319 8.47 -7.25 20.47
C GLY A 319 9.32 -7.60 19.25
N VAL A 320 8.72 -8.33 18.30
CA VAL A 320 9.37 -8.76 17.05
C VAL A 320 8.50 -8.38 15.85
N ILE A 321 9.11 -7.81 14.82
CA ILE A 321 8.47 -7.56 13.54
C ILE A 321 9.07 -8.52 12.51
N VAL A 322 8.28 -9.50 12.09
CA VAL A 322 8.67 -10.49 11.09
C VAL A 322 8.23 -10.02 9.73
N VAL A 323 9.17 -9.90 8.80
CA VAL A 323 8.95 -9.56 7.40
C VAL A 323 9.08 -10.84 6.58
N THR A 324 8.08 -11.12 5.76
CA THR A 324 8.12 -12.22 4.80
C THR A 324 8.19 -11.65 3.39
N THR A 325 9.17 -12.09 2.61
CA THR A 325 9.31 -11.68 1.20
C THR A 325 8.48 -12.57 0.28
N LYS A 326 8.15 -12.04 -0.90
CA LYS A 326 7.40 -12.74 -1.95
C LYS A 326 8.16 -13.97 -2.44
N LYS A 327 7.40 -15.02 -2.75
CA LYS A 327 7.89 -16.30 -3.27
C LYS A 327 7.24 -16.65 -4.60
N GLY A 328 7.89 -17.47 -5.39
CA GLY A 328 7.29 -18.03 -6.60
C GLY A 328 6.08 -18.92 -6.25
N LYS A 329 5.05 -18.90 -7.10
CA LYS A 329 3.85 -19.72 -6.94
C LYS A 329 3.83 -20.81 -8.00
N ALA A 330 3.56 -22.05 -7.61
CA ALA A 330 3.39 -23.16 -8.52
C ALA A 330 2.18 -22.95 -9.44
N GLY A 331 2.28 -23.39 -10.70
CA GLY A 331 1.20 -23.30 -11.68
C GLY A 331 0.95 -21.90 -12.25
N SER A 332 1.75 -20.88 -11.90
CA SER A 332 1.62 -19.54 -12.45
C SER A 332 2.97 -18.99 -12.94
N SER A 333 2.95 -18.30 -14.06
CA SER A 333 4.08 -17.50 -14.52
C SER A 333 3.61 -16.07 -14.72
N LYS A 334 4.20 -15.11 -13.98
CA LYS A 334 3.77 -13.73 -13.98
C LYS A 334 4.98 -12.79 -14.00
N ILE A 335 4.97 -11.84 -14.93
CA ILE A 335 5.85 -10.67 -14.91
C ILE A 335 5.02 -9.51 -14.41
N THR A 336 5.56 -8.76 -13.47
CA THR A 336 4.91 -7.55 -12.94
C THR A 336 5.89 -6.40 -13.04
N TYR A 337 5.45 -5.29 -13.59
CA TYR A 337 6.14 -4.02 -13.53
C TYR A 337 5.32 -3.04 -12.70
N THR A 338 5.98 -2.38 -11.75
CA THR A 338 5.41 -1.31 -10.93
C THR A 338 6.21 -0.04 -11.16
N GLY A 339 5.55 1.00 -11.63
CA GLY A 339 6.12 2.35 -11.76
C GLY A 339 5.39 3.29 -10.82
N GLU A 340 6.12 3.94 -9.91
CA GLU A 340 5.58 4.88 -8.95
C GLU A 340 6.23 6.24 -9.14
N TYR A 341 5.43 7.29 -9.28
CA TYR A 341 5.87 8.66 -9.45
C TYR A 341 5.23 9.52 -8.37
N THR A 342 6.06 10.13 -7.55
CA THR A 342 5.61 11.00 -6.47
C THR A 342 6.09 12.40 -6.70
N MET A 343 5.16 13.33 -6.90
CA MET A 343 5.45 14.74 -7.10
C MET A 343 5.38 15.48 -5.77
N ARG A 344 6.44 16.23 -5.44
CA ARG A 344 6.50 17.13 -4.30
C ARG A 344 6.65 18.55 -4.82
N LEU A 345 5.69 19.40 -4.49
CA LEU A 345 5.72 20.82 -4.85
C LEU A 345 6.45 21.62 -3.78
N LYS A 346 7.07 22.73 -4.17
CA LYS A 346 7.65 23.69 -3.22
C LYS A 346 6.58 24.20 -2.27
N PRO A 347 6.86 24.32 -0.96
CA PRO A 347 5.98 25.03 -0.04
C PRO A 347 5.84 26.49 -0.46
N ASN A 348 4.76 27.13 -0.05
CA ASN A 348 4.51 28.54 -0.37
C ASN A 348 4.00 29.27 0.88
N TYR A 349 4.51 30.47 1.12
CA TYR A 349 4.09 31.32 2.24
C TYR A 349 2.60 31.67 2.26
N ARG A 350 1.89 31.54 1.11
CA ARG A 350 0.43 31.75 1.06
C ARG A 350 -0.37 30.80 1.94
N HIS A 351 0.23 29.67 2.32
CA HIS A 351 -0.40 28.67 3.19
C HIS A 351 -0.10 28.87 4.66
N PHE A 352 0.69 29.90 5.00
CA PHE A 352 1.13 30.20 6.37
C PHE A 352 0.78 31.62 6.75
N ASN A 353 0.36 31.81 8.00
CA ASN A 353 0.12 33.15 8.54
C ASN A 353 1.43 33.72 9.12
N ILE A 354 2.33 34.13 8.23
CA ILE A 354 3.67 34.65 8.56
C ILE A 354 3.81 36.05 7.96
N LEU A 355 4.34 36.98 8.73
CA LEU A 355 4.58 38.37 8.31
C LEU A 355 5.51 38.40 7.09
N ASN A 356 5.20 39.29 6.16
CA ASN A 356 6.11 39.64 5.07
C ASN A 356 7.21 40.60 5.57
N SER A 357 8.13 40.98 4.68
CA SER A 357 9.25 41.86 5.02
C SER A 357 8.80 43.21 5.53
N GLN A 358 7.84 43.83 4.87
CA GLN A 358 7.30 45.17 5.22
C GLN A 358 6.61 45.15 6.60
N GLU A 359 5.78 44.15 6.86
CA GLU A 359 5.10 43.98 8.14
C GLU A 359 6.10 43.74 9.28
N GLN A 360 7.15 42.93 9.03
CA GLN A 360 8.22 42.70 10.02
C GLN A 360 9.03 43.96 10.30
N MET A 361 9.38 44.75 9.27
CA MET A 361 10.10 45.99 9.45
C MET A 361 9.26 47.04 10.21
N GLY A 362 7.94 47.01 10.04
CA GLY A 362 7.02 47.84 10.87
C GLY A 362 7.15 47.51 12.36
N VAL A 363 7.13 46.22 12.71
CA VAL A 363 7.33 45.77 14.11
C VAL A 363 8.73 46.13 14.61
N TYR A 364 9.77 45.94 13.81
CA TYR A 364 11.14 46.26 14.21
C TYR A 364 11.31 47.78 14.46
N LYS A 365 10.68 48.59 13.65
CA LYS A 365 10.71 50.07 13.86
C LYS A 365 10.05 50.46 15.19
N GLU A 366 8.97 49.82 15.58
CA GLU A 366 8.35 50.05 16.89
C GLU A 366 9.26 49.62 18.04
N LEU A 367 9.94 48.45 17.89
CA LEU A 367 10.91 47.95 18.86
C LEU A 367 12.14 48.90 18.98
N ASP A 368 12.62 49.42 17.85
CA ASP A 368 13.72 50.41 17.82
C ASP A 368 13.33 51.71 18.51
N ASN A 369 12.15 52.25 18.21
CA ASN A 369 11.61 53.44 18.87
C ASN A 369 11.43 53.24 20.37
N ALA A 370 11.12 52.03 20.81
CA ALA A 370 11.01 51.66 22.23
C ALA A 370 12.38 51.40 22.91
N GLY A 371 13.50 51.46 22.14
CA GLY A 371 14.85 51.28 22.65
C GLY A 371 15.30 49.81 22.80
N TYR A 372 14.50 48.84 22.32
CA TYR A 372 14.85 47.41 22.40
C TYR A 372 15.91 46.96 21.38
N LEU A 373 16.11 47.71 20.30
CA LEU A 373 17.06 47.37 19.21
C LEU A 373 18.26 48.35 19.23
N ASN A 374 18.80 48.65 20.40
CA ASN A 374 19.94 49.53 20.52
C ASN A 374 21.27 48.88 20.14
N LEU A 375 22.28 49.73 19.82
CA LEU A 375 23.60 49.30 19.37
C LEU A 375 24.28 48.30 20.33
N ALA A 376 24.26 48.56 21.63
CA ALA A 376 25.01 47.78 22.61
C ALA A 376 24.45 46.35 22.74
N ASP A 377 23.13 46.22 22.74
CA ASP A 377 22.47 44.92 22.89
C ASP A 377 22.52 44.13 21.59
N MET A 378 22.24 44.78 20.44
CA MET A 378 22.21 44.10 19.13
C MET A 378 23.58 43.71 18.63
N TYR A 379 24.60 44.53 18.90
CA TYR A 379 25.98 44.19 18.51
C TYR A 379 26.52 42.94 19.22
N ARG A 380 26.15 42.74 20.49
CA ARG A 380 26.59 41.61 21.33
C ARG A 380 25.60 40.45 21.34
N ALA A 381 24.51 40.53 20.61
CA ALA A 381 23.50 39.49 20.61
C ALA A 381 24.06 38.17 20.01
N SER A 382 23.68 37.03 20.61
CA SER A 382 24.02 35.72 20.12
C SER A 382 23.45 35.44 18.74
N ASN A 383 22.33 36.09 18.40
CA ASN A 383 21.69 36.06 17.11
C ASN A 383 21.49 37.48 16.58
N SER A 384 21.88 37.72 15.34
CA SER A 384 21.65 39.02 14.70
C SER A 384 20.50 38.91 13.70
N GLY A 385 19.68 39.96 13.68
CA GLY A 385 18.76 40.25 12.58
C GLY A 385 19.29 41.40 11.75
N ILE A 386 18.35 42.10 11.08
CA ILE A 386 18.71 43.22 10.20
C ILE A 386 19.40 44.36 10.95
N TYR A 387 18.91 44.70 12.17
CA TYR A 387 19.52 45.70 13.01
C TYR A 387 20.90 45.31 13.54
N GLY A 388 21.04 44.06 14.00
CA GLY A 388 22.35 43.55 14.43
C GLY A 388 23.38 43.60 13.30
N LYS A 389 23.00 43.17 12.09
CA LYS A 389 23.89 43.25 10.92
C LYS A 389 24.22 44.68 10.55
N MET A 390 23.25 45.60 10.60
CA MET A 390 23.47 47.03 10.40
C MET A 390 24.52 47.57 11.37
N TYR A 391 24.41 47.27 12.65
CA TYR A 391 25.35 47.75 13.66
C TYR A 391 26.72 47.12 13.54
N HIS A 392 26.82 45.87 13.09
CA HIS A 392 28.10 45.26 12.74
C HIS A 392 28.76 46.00 11.57
N LEU A 393 28.04 46.29 10.49
CA LEU A 393 28.55 47.03 9.34
C LEU A 393 29.02 48.44 9.65
N ILE A 394 28.38 49.14 10.56
CA ILE A 394 28.77 50.47 11.03
C ILE A 394 30.14 50.43 11.72
N ASN A 395 30.47 49.32 12.38
CA ASN A 395 31.72 49.16 13.12
C ASN A 395 32.78 48.37 12.34
N ASP A 396 32.48 47.87 11.15
CA ASP A 396 33.36 47.10 10.29
C ASP A 396 34.19 48.04 9.40
N TYR A 397 35.40 48.35 9.82
CA TYR A 397 36.31 49.22 9.09
C TYR A 397 37.29 48.39 8.21
N ASP A 398 37.26 48.59 6.92
CA ASP A 398 38.20 48.03 5.98
C ASP A 398 39.36 49.01 5.71
N ALA A 399 40.52 48.68 6.24
CA ALA A 399 41.73 49.48 6.06
C ALA A 399 42.26 49.54 4.63
N LYS A 400 41.83 48.63 3.72
CA LYS A 400 42.24 48.64 2.34
C LYS A 400 41.48 49.64 1.48
N THR A 401 40.22 49.81 1.80
CA THR A 401 39.32 50.73 1.10
C THR A 401 39.12 52.06 1.86
N ASP A 402 39.69 52.19 3.06
CA ASP A 402 39.52 53.33 3.98
C ASP A 402 38.06 53.68 4.20
N SER A 403 37.26 52.63 4.38
CA SER A 403 35.80 52.81 4.52
C SER A 403 35.19 51.85 5.54
N TYR A 404 34.05 52.25 6.09
CA TYR A 404 33.20 51.40 6.91
C TYR A 404 32.23 50.61 6.02
N GLY A 405 31.84 49.44 6.44
CA GLY A 405 30.84 48.60 5.73
C GLY A 405 29.52 49.31 5.55
N LEU A 406 29.15 50.20 6.49
CA LEU A 406 28.01 51.11 6.38
C LEU A 406 28.37 52.45 7.07
N MET A 407 28.11 53.56 6.41
CA MET A 407 28.27 54.90 7.02
C MET A 407 27.30 55.09 8.18
N ASN A 408 27.77 55.56 9.32
CA ASN A 408 26.93 55.80 10.50
C ASN A 408 26.21 57.15 10.39
N THR A 409 25.46 57.37 9.30
CA THR A 409 24.56 58.52 9.13
C THR A 409 23.10 58.05 9.16
N GLU A 410 22.17 58.94 9.47
CA GLU A 410 20.75 58.62 9.50
C GLU A 410 20.27 58.16 8.11
N GLU A 411 20.71 58.85 7.08
CA GLU A 411 20.35 58.55 5.69
C GLU A 411 20.81 57.15 5.27
N ALA A 412 22.08 56.77 5.54
CA ALA A 412 22.63 55.48 5.18
C ALA A 412 21.94 54.34 5.94
N ARG A 413 21.66 54.51 7.23
CA ARG A 413 20.90 53.54 8.05
C ARG A 413 19.48 53.38 7.54
N ASN A 414 18.78 54.49 7.25
CA ASN A 414 17.41 54.44 6.72
C ASN A 414 17.37 53.77 5.36
N GLN A 415 18.34 54.03 4.48
CA GLN A 415 18.44 53.34 3.17
C GLN A 415 18.62 51.84 3.36
N TYR A 416 19.54 51.41 4.23
CA TYR A 416 19.78 50.00 4.54
C TYR A 416 18.54 49.28 5.05
N LEU A 417 17.79 49.92 5.98
CA LEU A 417 16.56 49.39 6.54
C LEU A 417 15.43 49.35 5.49
N GLN A 418 15.36 50.33 4.59
CA GLN A 418 14.41 50.38 3.51
C GLN A 418 14.64 49.26 2.50
N GLU A 419 15.89 48.94 2.17
CA GLU A 419 16.24 47.79 1.33
C GLU A 419 15.75 46.49 1.94
N ALA A 420 15.86 46.32 3.25
CA ALA A 420 15.35 45.17 3.96
C ALA A 420 13.80 45.07 3.95
N GLU A 421 13.12 46.22 4.02
CA GLU A 421 11.65 46.30 3.92
C GLU A 421 11.13 45.78 2.59
N PHE A 422 11.78 46.12 1.49
CA PHE A 422 11.37 45.72 0.15
C PHE A 422 11.88 44.32 -0.28
N ARG A 423 12.84 43.72 0.41
CA ARG A 423 13.51 42.48 0.02
C ARG A 423 12.56 41.29 -0.09
N ASN A 424 11.73 41.05 0.88
CA ASN A 424 10.70 40.01 0.93
C ASN A 424 11.22 38.63 0.55
N THR A 425 12.33 38.19 1.14
CA THR A 425 13.02 36.93 0.85
C THR A 425 12.07 35.74 0.91
N ASN A 426 12.06 34.94 -0.15
CA ASN A 426 11.28 33.72 -0.21
C ASN A 426 12.20 32.52 0.08
N TRP A 427 12.33 32.18 1.37
CA TRP A 427 13.17 31.06 1.81
C TRP A 427 12.71 29.72 1.26
N PHE A 428 11.40 29.52 1.03
CA PHE A 428 10.93 28.30 0.40
C PHE A 428 11.45 28.13 -1.04
N ASP A 429 11.49 29.19 -1.82
CA ASP A 429 12.02 29.12 -3.19
C ASP A 429 13.52 28.84 -3.23
N LEU A 430 14.26 29.35 -2.23
CA LEU A 430 15.71 29.18 -2.14
C LEU A 430 16.13 27.82 -1.60
N LEU A 431 15.34 27.23 -0.71
CA LEU A 431 15.72 26.01 0.03
C LEU A 431 15.08 24.73 -0.51
N PHE A 432 14.01 24.87 -1.30
CA PHE A 432 13.22 23.72 -1.77
C PHE A 432 13.16 23.66 -3.29
N ASN A 433 13.06 22.42 -3.79
CA ASN A 433 12.85 22.13 -5.20
C ASN A 433 11.50 21.45 -5.41
N SER A 434 10.83 21.75 -6.53
CA SER A 434 9.79 20.85 -7.01
C SER A 434 10.47 19.59 -7.54
N SER A 435 10.13 18.44 -7.00
CA SER A 435 10.81 17.19 -7.33
C SER A 435 9.83 16.10 -7.70
N ILE A 436 10.26 15.18 -8.56
CA ILE A 436 9.53 13.97 -8.91
C ILE A 436 10.41 12.79 -8.51
N SER A 437 10.00 12.11 -7.44
CA SER A 437 10.58 10.83 -7.05
C SER A 437 10.04 9.73 -7.95
N GLN A 438 10.90 8.80 -8.36
CA GLN A 438 10.56 7.69 -9.25
C GLN A 438 11.01 6.39 -8.61
N ASN A 439 10.12 5.38 -8.60
CA ASN A 439 10.46 4.03 -8.20
C ASN A 439 9.96 3.07 -9.27
N HIS A 440 10.85 2.31 -9.85
CA HIS A 440 10.57 1.32 -10.89
C HIS A 440 10.97 -0.05 -10.39
N ALA A 441 10.03 -0.97 -10.36
CA ALA A 441 10.27 -2.34 -9.95
C ALA A 441 9.74 -3.31 -11.02
N ILE A 442 10.56 -4.27 -11.40
CA ILE A 442 10.16 -5.39 -12.23
C ILE A 442 10.35 -6.68 -11.45
N SER A 443 9.34 -7.53 -11.45
CA SER A 443 9.44 -8.84 -10.82
C SER A 443 8.94 -9.95 -11.72
N PHE A 444 9.57 -11.09 -11.61
CA PHE A 444 9.22 -12.33 -12.29
C PHE A 444 8.93 -13.41 -11.24
N SER A 445 7.75 -13.98 -11.29
CA SER A 445 7.32 -15.08 -10.43
C SER A 445 6.89 -16.25 -11.30
N THR A 446 7.47 -17.41 -11.08
CA THR A 446 7.10 -18.64 -11.79
C THR A 446 7.28 -19.83 -10.88
N GLY A 447 6.65 -20.96 -11.23
CA GLY A 447 6.85 -22.18 -10.48
C GLY A 447 6.14 -23.38 -11.08
N THR A 448 6.70 -24.52 -10.77
CA THR A 448 6.16 -25.86 -10.98
C THR A 448 5.96 -26.53 -9.62
N GLU A 449 5.43 -27.75 -9.59
CA GLU A 449 5.35 -28.55 -8.35
C GLU A 449 6.73 -28.84 -7.73
N LYS A 450 7.80 -28.86 -8.54
CA LYS A 450 9.16 -29.17 -8.11
C LYS A 450 9.99 -27.94 -7.76
N ALA A 451 9.71 -26.80 -8.36
CA ALA A 451 10.52 -25.60 -8.14
C ALA A 451 9.68 -24.33 -8.32
N SER A 452 9.94 -23.33 -7.49
CA SER A 452 9.36 -22.01 -7.68
C SER A 452 10.43 -20.92 -7.51
N TYR A 453 10.30 -19.88 -8.34
CA TYR A 453 11.27 -18.78 -8.41
C TYR A 453 10.54 -17.45 -8.34
N TYR A 454 11.08 -16.56 -7.54
CA TYR A 454 10.74 -15.15 -7.53
C TYR A 454 12.01 -14.35 -7.69
N THR A 455 12.04 -13.45 -8.65
CA THR A 455 13.18 -12.54 -8.88
C THR A 455 12.63 -11.15 -9.10
N SER A 456 13.26 -10.15 -8.49
CA SER A 456 12.93 -8.75 -8.70
C SER A 456 14.16 -7.88 -8.83
N LEU A 457 14.01 -6.81 -9.59
CA LEU A 457 14.96 -5.71 -9.70
C LEU A 457 14.21 -4.41 -9.47
N SER A 458 14.76 -3.49 -8.69
CA SER A 458 14.19 -2.16 -8.57
C SER A 458 15.23 -1.05 -8.61
N ILE A 459 14.78 0.10 -9.11
CA ILE A 459 15.55 1.35 -9.18
C ILE A 459 14.67 2.44 -8.59
N MET A 460 15.15 3.08 -7.55
CA MET A 460 14.53 4.27 -6.96
C MET A 460 15.45 5.46 -7.16
N ASN A 461 14.91 6.56 -7.66
CA ASN A 461 15.57 7.84 -7.79
C ASN A 461 14.71 8.93 -7.17
N ASP A 462 15.15 9.46 -6.03
CA ASP A 462 14.52 10.57 -5.33
C ASP A 462 15.48 11.76 -5.34
N PRO A 463 15.25 12.79 -6.18
CA PRO A 463 16.12 13.97 -6.25
C PRO A 463 16.03 14.87 -5.00
N GLY A 464 15.17 14.49 -4.04
CA GLY A 464 14.95 15.23 -2.81
C GLY A 464 14.03 16.44 -2.97
N TRP A 465 13.47 16.86 -1.85
CA TRP A 465 12.61 18.03 -1.75
C TRP A 465 13.40 19.28 -1.34
N THR A 466 14.46 19.10 -0.58
CA THR A 466 15.37 20.17 -0.16
C THR A 466 16.69 20.09 -0.94
N ASN A 467 17.39 21.22 -1.04
CA ASN A 467 18.71 21.26 -1.67
C ASN A 467 19.67 20.29 -0.97
N LYS A 468 20.53 19.61 -1.76
CA LYS A 468 21.50 18.61 -1.27
C LYS A 468 20.86 17.39 -0.55
N SER A 469 19.62 17.05 -0.88
CA SER A 469 18.95 15.86 -0.35
C SER A 469 18.53 14.98 -1.51
N GLU A 470 19.31 13.95 -1.81
CA GLU A 470 19.01 13.01 -2.90
C GLU A 470 19.27 11.57 -2.48
N VAL A 471 18.49 10.63 -3.04
CA VAL A 471 18.68 9.19 -2.82
C VAL A 471 18.53 8.44 -4.14
N LYS A 472 19.48 7.55 -4.39
CA LYS A 472 19.38 6.53 -5.45
C LYS A 472 19.58 5.16 -4.81
N ARG A 473 18.63 4.26 -5.06
CA ARG A 473 18.69 2.89 -4.54
C ARG A 473 18.45 1.90 -5.66
N TYR A 474 19.29 0.88 -5.69
CA TYR A 474 19.18 -0.26 -6.59
C TYR A 474 19.01 -1.51 -5.74
N THR A 475 18.02 -2.34 -6.02
CA THR A 475 17.81 -3.60 -5.31
C THR A 475 17.67 -4.76 -6.28
N ALA A 476 18.18 -5.91 -5.86
CA ALA A 476 17.95 -7.18 -6.54
C ALA A 476 17.60 -8.23 -5.50
N ASN A 477 16.56 -9.00 -5.78
CA ASN A 477 16.07 -10.07 -4.91
C ASN A 477 15.85 -11.34 -5.72
N VAL A 478 16.31 -12.47 -5.19
CA VAL A 478 16.10 -13.80 -5.76
C VAL A 478 15.65 -14.73 -4.63
N ASN A 479 14.52 -15.39 -4.83
CA ASN A 479 14.02 -16.42 -3.95
C ASN A 479 13.72 -17.67 -4.78
N ALA A 480 14.44 -18.74 -4.52
CA ALA A 480 14.35 -20.02 -5.25
C ALA A 480 14.04 -21.15 -4.27
N LEU A 481 12.86 -21.75 -4.39
CA LEU A 481 12.47 -22.94 -3.65
C LEU A 481 12.54 -24.14 -4.58
N TYR A 482 13.25 -25.19 -4.17
CA TYR A 482 13.40 -26.42 -4.90
C TYR A 482 13.02 -27.64 -4.03
N HIS A 483 12.07 -28.43 -4.49
CA HIS A 483 11.70 -29.71 -3.88
C HIS A 483 12.56 -30.83 -4.46
N ILE A 484 13.64 -31.19 -3.74
CA ILE A 484 14.57 -32.26 -4.14
C ILE A 484 13.82 -33.61 -4.16
N SER A 485 12.95 -33.80 -3.16
CA SER A 485 12.03 -34.92 -3.08
C SER A 485 10.71 -34.49 -2.42
N LYS A 486 9.73 -35.40 -2.30
CA LYS A 486 8.49 -35.11 -1.57
C LYS A 486 8.72 -34.78 -0.09
N SER A 487 9.86 -35.21 0.47
CA SER A 487 10.21 -34.99 1.87
C SER A 487 11.33 -33.98 2.09
N LEU A 488 12.04 -33.56 1.04
CA LEU A 488 13.21 -32.70 1.17
C LEU A 488 13.08 -31.48 0.26
N SER A 489 13.19 -30.27 0.82
CA SER A 489 13.18 -29.03 0.07
C SER A 489 14.34 -28.11 0.47
N LEU A 490 14.86 -27.37 -0.50
CA LEU A 490 15.90 -26.37 -0.36
C LEU A 490 15.32 -25.02 -0.78
N ASN A 491 15.43 -24.03 0.07
CA ASN A 491 15.06 -22.65 -0.21
C ASN A 491 16.31 -21.77 -0.17
N LEU A 492 16.57 -21.06 -1.26
CA LEU A 492 17.70 -20.12 -1.39
C LEU A 492 17.15 -18.71 -1.56
N ILE A 493 17.61 -17.79 -0.73
CA ILE A 493 17.24 -16.37 -0.79
C ILE A 493 18.51 -15.54 -0.89
N SER A 494 18.55 -14.65 -1.86
CA SER A 494 19.60 -13.66 -2.03
C SER A 494 19.00 -12.28 -2.18
N ASN A 495 19.44 -11.34 -1.36
CA ASN A 495 19.06 -9.94 -1.45
C ASN A 495 20.33 -9.10 -1.61
N ALA A 496 20.30 -8.18 -2.55
CA ALA A 496 21.35 -7.18 -2.75
C ALA A 496 20.73 -5.79 -2.81
N SER A 497 21.33 -4.83 -2.13
CA SER A 497 20.94 -3.43 -2.17
C SER A 497 22.17 -2.55 -2.24
N TYR A 498 22.14 -1.57 -3.14
CA TYR A 498 23.11 -0.48 -3.19
C TYR A 498 22.36 0.84 -3.12
N ARG A 499 22.72 1.66 -2.12
CA ARG A 499 22.13 2.97 -1.89
C ARG A 499 23.23 4.03 -1.91
N LYS A 500 23.02 5.03 -2.76
CA LYS A 500 23.80 6.28 -2.75
C LYS A 500 22.86 7.39 -2.28
N GLN A 501 23.28 8.10 -1.24
CA GLN A 501 22.48 9.15 -0.63
C GLN A 501 23.33 10.38 -0.37
N LYS A 502 22.78 11.55 -0.62
CA LYS A 502 23.28 12.83 -0.18
C LYS A 502 22.31 13.45 0.79
N ALA A 503 22.80 13.98 1.89
CA ALA A 503 21.97 14.63 2.90
C ALA A 503 22.68 15.88 3.43
N PRO A 504 21.94 16.89 3.91
CA PRO A 504 22.55 18.02 4.64
C PRO A 504 23.36 17.50 5.81
N GLY A 505 24.52 18.10 6.03
CA GLY A 505 25.34 17.82 7.20
C GLY A 505 24.67 18.34 8.45
N THR A 506 24.91 17.69 9.57
CA THR A 506 24.52 18.17 10.89
C THR A 506 25.77 18.33 11.73
N LEU A 507 25.81 19.36 12.54
CA LEU A 507 26.86 19.57 13.52
C LEU A 507 26.24 19.27 14.88
N SER A 508 26.72 18.23 15.55
CA SER A 508 26.32 17.95 16.93
C SER A 508 26.80 19.09 17.84
N SER A 509 25.93 19.58 18.71
CA SER A 509 26.36 20.50 19.76
C SER A 509 27.09 19.72 20.85
N SER A 510 28.29 20.11 21.15
CA SER A 510 28.99 19.67 22.35
C SER A 510 29.59 20.88 23.04
N VAL A 511 29.35 21.00 24.33
CA VAL A 511 30.04 21.97 25.17
C VAL A 511 31.37 21.34 25.58
N ASP A 512 32.49 21.99 25.24
CA ASP A 512 33.77 21.57 25.79
C ASP A 512 33.72 21.82 27.33
N PRO A 513 33.80 20.76 28.15
CA PRO A 513 33.69 20.92 29.60
C PRO A 513 34.84 21.68 30.23
N VAL A 514 35.95 21.91 29.50
CA VAL A 514 37.14 22.57 29.99
C VAL A 514 37.17 24.06 29.58
N SER A 515 36.91 24.35 28.30
CA SER A 515 36.95 25.70 27.75
C SER A 515 35.59 26.45 27.86
N GLY A 516 34.51 25.70 28.03
CA GLY A 516 33.16 26.27 27.95
C GLY A 516 32.73 26.68 26.53
N GLU A 517 33.58 26.37 25.51
CA GLU A 517 33.26 26.65 24.13
C GLU A 517 32.08 25.77 23.68
N VAL A 518 31.03 26.44 23.23
CA VAL A 518 29.91 25.77 22.58
C VAL A 518 30.32 25.47 21.14
N LYS A 519 30.55 24.21 20.82
CA LYS A 519 30.64 23.78 19.43
C LYS A 519 29.28 24.04 18.78
N ARG A 520 29.32 24.69 17.63
CA ARG A 520 28.15 25.18 16.89
C ARG A 520 27.10 24.11 16.72
N ASP A 521 25.90 24.37 17.23
CA ASP A 521 24.70 23.64 16.88
C ASP A 521 23.91 24.51 15.91
N PHE A 522 23.95 24.16 14.64
CA PHE A 522 23.08 24.79 13.64
C PHE A 522 22.02 23.78 13.26
N ASP A 523 20.78 24.07 13.63
CA ASP A 523 19.63 23.39 13.03
C ASP A 523 19.57 23.78 11.54
N ILE A 524 20.08 22.89 10.67
CA ILE A 524 20.02 23.04 9.22
C ILE A 524 18.74 22.41 8.67
N ASN A 525 17.66 22.41 9.42
CA ASN A 525 16.35 21.99 8.92
C ASN A 525 15.77 23.10 8.02
N PRO A 526 15.76 22.93 6.68
CA PRO A 526 15.34 23.98 5.77
C PRO A 526 13.89 24.41 5.98
N TYR A 527 13.03 23.48 6.43
CA TYR A 527 11.61 23.76 6.64
C TYR A 527 11.41 24.63 7.89
N SER A 528 12.03 24.25 9.00
CA SER A 528 12.04 25.06 10.22
C SER A 528 12.66 26.43 9.96
N TYR A 529 13.78 26.47 9.23
CA TYR A 529 14.44 27.73 8.88
C TYR A 529 13.52 28.66 8.09
N ALA A 530 12.86 28.16 7.04
CA ALA A 530 11.96 28.97 6.22
C ALA A 530 10.77 29.54 7.01
N LEU A 531 10.25 28.79 7.99
CA LEU A 531 9.12 29.22 8.81
C LEU A 531 9.53 30.24 9.89
N ASN A 532 10.73 30.10 10.46
CA ASN A 532 11.15 30.86 11.65
C ASN A 532 12.14 31.98 11.34
N THR A 533 12.62 32.09 10.09
CA THR A 533 13.60 33.13 9.73
C THR A 533 12.90 34.31 9.09
N SER A 534 13.34 35.51 9.50
CA SER A 534 12.83 36.76 8.96
C SER A 534 13.01 36.85 7.44
N ARG A 535 11.98 37.32 6.77
CA ARG A 535 11.99 37.58 5.33
C ARG A 535 12.67 38.88 4.95
N THR A 536 13.11 39.65 5.95
CA THR A 536 13.90 40.90 5.77
C THR A 536 15.37 40.59 5.48
N LEU A 537 15.86 39.37 5.83
CA LEU A 537 17.26 39.02 5.71
C LEU A 537 17.67 38.81 4.25
N ASP A 538 18.89 39.20 3.94
CA ASP A 538 19.55 38.98 2.67
C ASP A 538 20.06 37.53 2.58
N PRO A 539 19.65 36.75 1.59
CA PRO A 539 20.08 35.35 1.47
C PRO A 539 21.59 35.19 1.21
N ASP A 540 22.24 36.20 0.67
CA ASP A 540 23.67 36.17 0.37
C ASP A 540 24.54 36.71 1.52
N ALA A 541 23.94 37.34 2.52
CA ALA A 541 24.65 37.89 3.68
C ALA A 541 24.81 36.86 4.81
N TYR A 542 25.87 37.04 5.60
CA TYR A 542 26.06 36.30 6.85
C TYR A 542 25.50 37.11 8.00
N TYR A 543 24.77 36.43 8.86
CA TYR A 543 24.25 36.96 10.11
C TYR A 543 24.87 36.20 11.27
N VAL A 544 24.89 36.81 12.46
CA VAL A 544 25.36 36.10 13.65
C VAL A 544 24.26 35.15 14.15
N ARG A 545 24.62 33.88 14.33
CA ARG A 545 23.79 32.85 14.96
C ARG A 545 24.64 32.07 15.95
N ASN A 546 24.22 32.01 17.20
CA ASN A 546 25.00 31.41 18.29
C ASN A 546 26.44 31.97 18.36
N TYR A 547 26.58 33.29 18.29
CA TYR A 547 27.85 34.04 18.29
C TYR A 547 28.79 33.75 17.10
N ALA A 548 28.30 33.13 16.05
CA ALA A 548 29.11 32.82 14.87
C ALA A 548 28.45 33.27 13.56
N PRO A 549 29.22 33.62 12.52
CA PRO A 549 28.68 33.89 11.19
C PRO A 549 27.93 32.70 10.66
N PHE A 550 26.74 32.91 10.13
CA PHE A 550 25.88 31.89 9.60
C PHE A 550 25.16 32.35 8.34
N ASN A 551 25.14 31.50 7.32
CA ASN A 551 24.33 31.64 6.12
C ASN A 551 23.83 30.23 5.72
N ILE A 552 22.51 30.03 5.72
CA ILE A 552 21.90 28.71 5.45
C ILE A 552 22.27 28.16 4.07
N LEU A 553 22.37 29.01 3.04
CA LEU A 553 22.72 28.58 1.68
C LEU A 553 24.16 28.12 1.61
N HIS A 554 25.06 28.84 2.30
CA HIS A 554 26.45 28.42 2.44
C HIS A 554 26.56 27.09 3.16
N GLU A 555 25.86 26.91 4.28
CA GLU A 555 25.87 25.68 5.05
C GLU A 555 25.36 24.49 4.21
N LEU A 556 24.22 24.63 3.57
CA LEU A 556 23.67 23.55 2.72
C LEU A 556 24.58 23.20 1.53
N ASN A 557 25.35 24.17 1.00
CA ASN A 557 26.25 23.92 -0.11
C ASN A 557 27.58 23.29 0.31
N ASN A 558 28.06 23.61 1.49
CA ASN A 558 29.40 23.29 1.97
C ASN A 558 29.43 22.33 3.17
N ASN A 559 28.28 21.98 3.72
CA ASN A 559 28.14 21.03 4.81
C ASN A 559 27.13 19.96 4.42
N TYR A 560 27.60 18.85 3.91
CA TYR A 560 26.77 17.74 3.47
C TYR A 560 27.47 16.39 3.66
N ILE A 561 26.67 15.36 3.67
CA ILE A 561 27.11 13.98 3.84
C ILE A 561 26.80 13.21 2.57
N ASP A 562 27.83 12.56 2.01
CA ASP A 562 27.70 11.55 0.98
C ASP A 562 27.80 10.17 1.64
N LEU A 563 26.76 9.36 1.43
CA LEU A 563 26.60 8.04 2.01
C LEU A 563 26.44 6.99 0.92
N ASN A 564 27.28 5.97 0.93
CA ASN A 564 27.12 4.78 0.08
C ASN A 564 26.95 3.57 0.99
N VAL A 565 25.85 2.85 0.83
CA VAL A 565 25.52 1.65 1.60
C VAL A 565 25.32 0.49 0.65
N THR A 566 26.06 -0.59 0.87
CA THR A 566 25.94 -1.85 0.14
C THR A 566 25.53 -2.94 1.12
N ASP A 567 24.37 -3.54 0.91
CA ASP A 567 23.88 -4.66 1.70
C ASP A 567 23.78 -5.90 0.82
N LEU A 568 24.37 -6.99 1.27
CA LEU A 568 24.29 -8.30 0.62
C LEU A 568 23.86 -9.34 1.66
N LYS A 569 22.87 -10.13 1.33
CA LYS A 569 22.41 -11.25 2.16
C LYS A 569 22.23 -12.50 1.29
N PHE A 570 22.83 -13.59 1.72
CA PHE A 570 22.64 -14.92 1.17
C PHE A 570 22.11 -15.84 2.27
N GLN A 571 21.08 -16.59 1.97
CA GLN A 571 20.43 -17.45 2.93
C GLN A 571 20.07 -18.79 2.27
N GLY A 572 20.32 -19.88 2.96
CA GLY A 572 19.89 -21.23 2.59
C GLY A 572 19.09 -21.86 3.72
N GLU A 573 17.94 -22.43 3.40
CA GLU A 573 17.10 -23.18 4.32
C GLU A 573 16.82 -24.57 3.75
N LEU A 574 17.24 -25.62 4.48
CA LEU A 574 16.97 -27.01 4.15
C LEU A 574 15.86 -27.52 5.07
N LYS A 575 14.76 -28.03 4.50
CA LYS A 575 13.65 -28.65 5.23
C LYS A 575 13.52 -30.10 4.86
N TRP A 576 13.49 -30.96 5.88
CA TRP A 576 13.31 -32.38 5.73
C TRP A 576 12.13 -32.89 6.55
N LYS A 577 11.19 -33.54 5.87
CA LYS A 577 10.01 -34.19 6.48
C LYS A 577 10.13 -35.71 6.31
N PRO A 578 10.86 -36.41 7.19
CA PRO A 578 11.00 -37.86 7.11
C PRO A 578 9.65 -38.58 7.22
N ILE A 579 8.75 -38.03 8.02
CA ILE A 579 7.36 -38.49 8.18
C ILE A 579 6.45 -37.26 8.32
N ASN A 580 5.15 -37.41 8.06
CA ASN A 580 4.19 -36.29 8.06
C ASN A 580 4.11 -35.51 9.40
N LYS A 581 4.54 -36.12 10.51
CA LYS A 581 4.47 -35.52 11.84
C LYS A 581 5.78 -34.87 12.31
N ILE A 582 6.89 -35.05 11.58
CA ILE A 582 8.21 -34.52 11.96
C ILE A 582 8.75 -33.67 10.82
N GLU A 583 9.05 -32.42 11.10
CA GLU A 583 9.76 -31.51 10.21
C GLU A 583 11.07 -31.08 10.88
N LEU A 584 12.19 -31.29 10.20
CA LEU A 584 13.51 -30.82 10.58
C LEU A 584 13.90 -29.69 9.61
N SER A 585 14.36 -28.58 10.15
CA SER A 585 14.83 -27.44 9.33
C SER A 585 16.21 -27.01 9.79
N ALA A 586 17.08 -26.70 8.83
CA ALA A 586 18.37 -26.06 9.05
C ALA A 586 18.42 -24.79 8.20
N LEU A 587 18.71 -23.66 8.84
CA LEU A 587 18.83 -22.36 8.20
C LEU A 587 20.20 -21.80 8.45
N GLY A 588 20.88 -21.39 7.37
CA GLY A 588 22.14 -20.66 7.39
C GLY A 588 22.02 -19.37 6.61
N ALA A 589 22.56 -18.27 7.14
CA ALA A 589 22.57 -16.99 6.45
C ALA A 589 23.91 -16.29 6.63
N TYR A 590 24.35 -15.64 5.56
CA TYR A 590 25.49 -14.72 5.55
C TYR A 590 25.01 -13.34 5.13
N LYS A 591 25.27 -12.33 5.95
CA LYS A 591 24.96 -10.93 5.66
C LYS A 591 26.22 -10.10 5.77
N THR A 592 26.46 -9.23 4.82
CA THR A 592 27.46 -8.18 4.91
C THR A 592 26.81 -6.84 4.59
N SER A 593 27.16 -5.83 5.36
CA SER A 593 26.75 -4.44 5.16
C SER A 593 28.00 -3.58 5.17
N MET A 594 28.25 -2.88 4.08
CA MET A 594 29.39 -1.97 3.94
C MET A 594 28.85 -0.55 3.78
N THR A 595 29.27 0.33 4.66
CA THR A 595 28.88 1.74 4.63
C THR A 595 30.13 2.59 4.47
N THR A 596 30.15 3.44 3.46
CA THR A 596 31.14 4.49 3.27
C THR A 596 30.46 5.83 3.44
N GLN A 597 30.93 6.62 4.40
CA GLN A 597 30.43 7.95 4.67
C GLN A 597 31.56 8.96 4.45
N SER A 598 31.27 10.02 3.73
CA SER A 598 32.14 11.19 3.58
C SER A 598 31.33 12.42 4.02
N HIS A 599 31.86 13.14 5.01
CA HIS A 599 31.29 14.39 5.46
C HIS A 599 32.15 15.54 4.94
N THR A 600 31.59 16.37 4.08
CA THR A 600 32.19 17.61 3.62
C THR A 600 31.64 18.73 4.49
N CYS A 601 32.55 19.41 5.20
CA CYS A 601 32.22 20.57 6.02
C CYS A 601 33.28 21.63 5.79
N LEU A 602 32.99 22.61 4.94
CA LEU A 602 33.82 23.78 4.71
C LEU A 602 33.33 24.91 5.60
N LEU A 603 34.02 25.13 6.69
CA LEU A 603 33.72 26.25 7.59
C LEU A 603 34.04 27.57 6.90
N TYR A 604 33.21 28.59 7.16
CA TYR A 604 33.52 29.95 6.80
C TYR A 604 34.73 30.41 7.65
N THR A 605 35.84 30.66 6.99
CA THR A 605 36.99 31.35 7.60
C THR A 605 36.90 32.81 7.20
N SER A 606 36.68 33.69 8.17
CA SER A 606 36.65 35.16 8.02
C SER A 606 38.03 35.65 7.53
#